data_075039edf5b9506dabc204cbf2fb6ddb
#
_entry.id   075039edf5b9506dabc204cbf2fb6ddb
#
_cell.length_a   1.000
_cell.length_b   1.000
_cell.length_c   1.000
_cell.angle_alpha   90.00
_cell.angle_beta   90.00
_cell.angle_gamma   90.00
#
_symmetry.space_group_name_H-M   'P 1'
#
loop_
_entity.id
_entity.type
_entity.pdbx_description
1 polymer ?
#
loop_
_entity_poly.entity_id
_entity_poly.type
_entity_poly.pdbx_seq_one_letter_code
_entity_poly.pdbx_strand_id
1 'polypeptide(L)'
;MLDVITIGRSSVDLYGQQIGGRLEDMDSFRKAVGGSPTNIAVGAARLGLKAGLITRVGDEHMGRFILEQLAREGVDTSAIGVDNERLTALVVLGVRNERDFPLIFYRENCADMALSEADIDPDYIRSAKGLVLTGTHLSRQGPRAALLKAARVAREAGVKVALDIDYRPNLWGLAG
;
A
#
# COMPACT_ATOMS: atom_id res chain seq x y z
N MET A 1 -0.33 -8.52 -20.41
CA MET A 1 -0.57 -7.07 -20.30
C MET A 1 -1.51 -6.83 -19.12
N LEU A 2 -1.15 -5.97 -18.19
CA LEU A 2 -1.98 -5.55 -17.07
C LEU A 2 -2.94 -4.42 -17.48
N ASP A 3 -4.10 -4.33 -16.84
CA ASP A 3 -4.99 -3.20 -17.04
C ASP A 3 -4.57 -2.01 -16.16
N VAL A 4 -4.13 -2.29 -14.93
CA VAL A 4 -3.69 -1.27 -13.99
C VAL A 4 -2.57 -1.77 -13.09
N ILE A 5 -1.59 -0.91 -12.87
CA ILE A 5 -0.59 -1.06 -11.80
C ILE A 5 -0.84 0.03 -10.77
N THR A 6 -0.81 -0.33 -9.50
CA THR A 6 -0.83 0.62 -8.40
C THR A 6 0.52 0.63 -7.71
N ILE A 7 0.93 1.78 -7.17
CA ILE A 7 2.21 1.91 -6.48
C ILE A 7 2.07 2.69 -5.18
N GLY A 8 2.65 2.15 -4.12
CA GLY A 8 2.74 2.83 -2.83
C GLY A 8 2.66 1.90 -1.63
N ARG A 9 1.95 2.32 -0.59
CA ARG A 9 1.90 1.69 0.72
C ARG A 9 1.14 0.36 0.72
N SER A 10 1.73 -0.65 1.39
CA SER A 10 1.01 -1.84 1.82
C SER A 10 1.22 -2.06 3.33
N SER A 11 0.20 -2.47 4.03
CA SER A 11 0.22 -2.68 5.48
C SER A 11 -0.70 -3.82 5.89
N VAL A 12 -0.53 -4.30 7.10
CA VAL A 12 -1.56 -5.10 7.78
C VAL A 12 -2.34 -4.19 8.70
N ASP A 13 -3.65 -4.14 8.53
CA ASP A 13 -4.55 -3.38 9.36
C ASP A 13 -5.20 -4.32 10.39
N LEU A 14 -5.04 -3.98 11.67
CA LEU A 14 -5.61 -4.69 12.83
C LEU A 14 -6.83 -3.93 13.33
N TYR A 15 -8.01 -4.42 12.99
CA TYR A 15 -9.29 -3.84 13.40
C TYR A 15 -9.73 -4.38 14.75
N GLY A 16 -9.83 -3.51 15.75
CA GLY A 16 -10.41 -3.85 17.05
C GLY A 16 -11.85 -4.36 16.91
N GLN A 17 -12.15 -5.46 17.60
CA GLN A 17 -13.44 -6.14 17.46
C GLN A 17 -14.51 -5.64 18.45
N GLN A 18 -14.13 -4.91 19.49
CA GLN A 18 -15.02 -4.29 20.46
C GLN A 18 -15.53 -2.93 19.92
N ILE A 19 -16.55 -2.98 19.06
CA ILE A 19 -17.14 -1.78 18.43
C ILE A 19 -17.69 -0.83 19.50
N GLY A 20 -17.35 0.45 19.38
CA GLY A 20 -17.73 1.50 20.35
C GLY A 20 -16.76 1.68 21.50
N GLY A 21 -15.83 0.73 21.72
CA GLY A 21 -14.79 0.82 22.74
C GLY A 21 -13.65 1.77 22.37
N ARG A 22 -12.86 2.17 23.37
CA ARG A 22 -11.59 2.88 23.14
C ARG A 22 -10.56 1.88 22.60
N LEU A 23 -9.58 2.36 21.86
CA LEU A 23 -8.53 1.50 21.31
C LEU A 23 -7.72 0.81 22.41
N GLU A 24 -7.54 1.47 23.56
CA GLU A 24 -6.84 0.93 24.74
C GLU A 24 -7.58 -0.25 25.40
N ASP A 25 -8.87 -0.39 25.14
CA ASP A 25 -9.72 -1.43 25.75
C ASP A 25 -9.98 -2.61 24.78
N MET A 26 -9.23 -2.68 23.66
CA MET A 26 -9.40 -3.75 22.67
C MET A 26 -8.69 -5.02 23.08
N ASP A 27 -9.43 -6.09 23.31
CA ASP A 27 -8.91 -7.44 23.67
C ASP A 27 -8.61 -8.31 22.45
N SER A 28 -9.21 -8.00 21.31
CA SER A 28 -9.05 -8.80 20.08
C SER A 28 -9.11 -7.95 18.83
N PHE A 29 -8.40 -8.44 17.79
CA PHE A 29 -8.29 -7.74 16.51
C PHE A 29 -8.52 -8.69 15.34
N ARG A 30 -9.20 -8.22 14.31
CA ARG A 30 -9.28 -8.87 13.01
C ARG A 30 -8.25 -8.27 12.07
N LYS A 31 -7.46 -9.11 11.45
CA LYS A 31 -6.41 -8.74 10.49
C LYS A 31 -6.98 -8.59 9.08
N ALA A 32 -6.57 -7.54 8.36
CA ALA A 32 -6.85 -7.32 6.95
C ALA A 32 -5.63 -6.72 6.25
N VAL A 33 -5.56 -6.81 4.93
CA VAL A 33 -4.60 -6.01 4.15
C VAL A 33 -5.07 -4.57 4.10
N GLY A 34 -4.13 -3.64 4.21
CA GLY A 34 -4.35 -2.22 4.16
C GLY A 34 -3.41 -1.48 3.21
N GLY A 35 -3.64 -0.19 3.09
CA GLY A 35 -2.94 0.70 2.15
C GLY A 35 -3.79 1.03 0.94
N SER A 36 -3.89 2.33 0.60
CA SER A 36 -4.69 2.79 -0.56
C SER A 36 -4.30 2.06 -1.85
N PRO A 37 -3.03 1.97 -2.27
CA PRO A 37 -2.68 1.29 -3.51
C PRO A 37 -3.01 -0.21 -3.48
N THR A 38 -2.85 -0.86 -2.33
CA THR A 38 -3.22 -2.26 -2.13
C THR A 38 -4.74 -2.45 -2.30
N ASN A 39 -5.53 -1.59 -1.69
CA ASN A 39 -6.99 -1.64 -1.79
C ASN A 39 -7.46 -1.35 -3.22
N ILE A 40 -6.81 -0.43 -3.93
CA ILE A 40 -7.12 -0.14 -5.35
C ILE A 40 -6.82 -1.36 -6.21
N ALA A 41 -5.66 -2.02 -6.03
CA ALA A 41 -5.31 -3.23 -6.77
C ALA A 41 -6.31 -4.37 -6.54
N VAL A 42 -6.65 -4.64 -5.28
CA VAL A 42 -7.65 -5.67 -4.91
C VAL A 42 -9.03 -5.30 -5.48
N GLY A 43 -9.46 -4.05 -5.34
CA GLY A 43 -10.74 -3.58 -5.89
C GLY A 43 -10.81 -3.74 -7.41
N ALA A 44 -9.72 -3.38 -8.12
CA ALA A 44 -9.62 -3.55 -9.57
C ALA A 44 -9.69 -5.03 -9.97
N ALA A 45 -8.97 -5.91 -9.27
CA ALA A 45 -9.00 -7.36 -9.53
C ALA A 45 -10.40 -7.94 -9.31
N ARG A 46 -11.09 -7.57 -8.25
CA ARG A 46 -12.48 -7.98 -7.96
C ARG A 46 -13.49 -7.49 -9.01
N LEU A 47 -13.19 -6.39 -9.68
CA LEU A 47 -13.96 -5.87 -10.82
C LEU A 47 -13.57 -6.53 -12.16
N GLY A 48 -12.70 -7.53 -12.17
CA GLY A 48 -12.32 -8.29 -13.34
C GLY A 48 -11.13 -7.70 -14.13
N LEU A 49 -10.44 -6.69 -13.60
CA LEU A 49 -9.24 -6.14 -14.23
C LEU A 49 -8.00 -6.95 -13.84
N LYS A 50 -7.02 -7.02 -14.74
CA LYS A 50 -5.68 -7.53 -14.44
C LYS A 50 -4.90 -6.44 -13.72
N ALA A 51 -4.82 -6.55 -12.38
CA ALA A 51 -4.18 -5.56 -11.53
C ALA A 51 -2.83 -6.06 -11.00
N GLY A 52 -1.86 -5.14 -10.87
CA GLY A 52 -0.58 -5.37 -10.23
C GLY A 52 -0.27 -4.33 -9.17
N LEU A 53 0.64 -4.64 -8.27
CA LEU A 53 1.05 -3.75 -7.18
C LEU A 53 2.58 -3.65 -7.09
N ILE A 54 3.08 -2.41 -7.06
CA ILE A 54 4.48 -2.12 -6.73
C ILE A 54 4.53 -1.62 -5.29
N THR A 55 5.19 -2.37 -4.41
CA THR A 55 5.40 -2.03 -2.99
C THR A 55 6.56 -2.85 -2.43
N ARG A 56 6.81 -2.72 -1.13
CA ARG A 56 7.72 -3.62 -0.39
C ARG A 56 7.02 -4.14 0.87
N VAL A 57 7.34 -5.37 1.24
CA VAL A 57 6.89 -6.03 2.47
C VAL A 57 8.09 -6.66 3.18
N GLY A 58 8.00 -6.88 4.48
CA GLY A 58 9.06 -7.57 5.23
C GLY A 58 9.09 -9.07 4.95
N ASP A 59 10.26 -9.71 5.09
CA ASP A 59 10.39 -11.18 5.08
C ASP A 59 9.98 -11.77 6.44
N GLU A 60 8.72 -11.58 6.78
CA GLU A 60 8.14 -12.09 8.02
C GLU A 60 6.65 -12.44 7.84
N HIS A 61 5.99 -12.86 8.93
CA HIS A 61 4.63 -13.41 8.88
C HIS A 61 3.58 -12.43 8.30
N MET A 62 3.72 -11.12 8.55
CA MET A 62 2.77 -10.13 8.04
C MET A 62 3.02 -9.80 6.56
N GLY A 63 4.29 -9.81 6.13
CA GLY A 63 4.63 -9.69 4.71
C GLY A 63 4.12 -10.89 3.90
N ARG A 64 4.35 -12.11 4.40
CA ARG A 64 3.80 -13.32 3.78
C ARG A 64 2.27 -13.30 3.74
N PHE A 65 1.62 -12.84 4.80
CA PHE A 65 0.16 -12.68 4.81
C PHE A 65 -0.33 -11.76 3.69
N ILE A 66 0.34 -10.62 3.47
CA ILE A 66 -0.02 -9.69 2.39
C ILE A 66 0.12 -10.39 1.03
N LEU A 67 1.27 -11.02 0.76
CA LEU A 67 1.53 -11.70 -0.50
C LEU A 67 0.49 -12.78 -0.81
N GLU A 68 0.20 -13.64 0.17
CA GLU A 68 -0.80 -14.71 0.04
C GLU A 68 -2.21 -14.14 -0.19
N GLN A 69 -2.58 -13.09 0.54
CA GLN A 69 -3.90 -12.48 0.39
C GLN A 69 -4.05 -11.83 -0.98
N LEU A 70 -3.04 -11.11 -1.47
CA LEU A 70 -3.05 -10.50 -2.80
C LEU A 70 -3.10 -11.56 -3.90
N ALA A 71 -2.36 -12.65 -3.76
CA ALA A 71 -2.43 -13.76 -4.70
C ALA A 71 -3.83 -14.40 -4.75
N ARG A 72 -4.49 -14.57 -3.60
CA ARG A 72 -5.89 -15.07 -3.54
C ARG A 72 -6.89 -14.12 -4.21
N GLU A 73 -6.63 -12.83 -4.18
CA GLU A 73 -7.45 -11.80 -4.85
C GLU A 73 -7.13 -11.66 -6.34
N GLY A 74 -6.14 -12.42 -6.85
CA GLY A 74 -5.74 -12.37 -8.26
C GLY A 74 -4.91 -11.14 -8.66
N VAL A 75 -4.30 -10.46 -7.69
CA VAL A 75 -3.37 -9.35 -7.93
C VAL A 75 -2.00 -9.91 -8.29
N ASP A 76 -1.38 -9.38 -9.35
CA ASP A 76 0.00 -9.67 -9.70
C ASP A 76 0.95 -9.09 -8.64
N THR A 77 1.70 -9.98 -8.00
CA THR A 77 2.64 -9.66 -6.91
C THR A 77 4.10 -9.69 -7.35
N SER A 78 4.39 -9.88 -8.64
CA SER A 78 5.74 -10.05 -9.17
C SER A 78 6.66 -8.82 -8.98
N ALA A 79 6.05 -7.64 -8.82
CA ALA A 79 6.76 -6.39 -8.56
C ALA A 79 6.72 -5.97 -7.07
N ILE A 80 6.42 -6.89 -6.17
CA ILE A 80 6.49 -6.63 -4.72
C ILE A 80 7.87 -7.05 -4.22
N GLY A 81 8.64 -6.06 -3.74
CA GLY A 81 9.95 -6.31 -3.12
C GLY A 81 9.80 -6.92 -1.73
N VAL A 82 10.64 -7.90 -1.40
CA VAL A 82 10.75 -8.46 -0.04
C VAL A 82 11.98 -7.86 0.64
N ASP A 83 11.79 -7.31 1.82
CA ASP A 83 12.84 -6.66 2.61
C ASP A 83 13.23 -7.57 3.79
N ASN A 84 14.51 -7.99 3.83
CA ASN A 84 15.04 -8.89 4.85
C ASN A 84 15.45 -8.17 6.15
N GLU A 85 15.44 -6.83 6.14
CA GLU A 85 15.90 -6.04 7.29
C GLU A 85 14.77 -5.30 7.99
N ARG A 86 13.66 -5.03 7.26
CA ARG A 86 12.55 -4.21 7.75
C ARG A 86 11.27 -5.02 7.88
N LEU A 87 10.49 -4.68 8.89
CA LEU A 87 9.18 -5.29 9.09
C LEU A 87 8.12 -4.67 8.17
N THR A 88 7.06 -5.40 7.94
CA THR A 88 5.85 -4.90 7.29
C THR A 88 5.15 -3.86 8.17
N ALA A 89 4.65 -2.80 7.56
CA ALA A 89 3.90 -1.78 8.28
C ALA A 89 2.59 -2.34 8.89
N LEU A 90 2.27 -1.90 10.11
CA LEU A 90 1.02 -2.22 10.79
C LEU A 90 0.22 -0.95 11.04
N VAL A 91 -1.10 -1.08 10.97
CA VAL A 91 -2.04 -0.07 11.45
C VAL A 91 -2.95 -0.74 12.48
N VAL A 92 -2.99 -0.20 13.68
CA VAL A 92 -3.92 -0.66 14.72
C VAL A 92 -5.04 0.37 14.80
N LEU A 93 -6.27 -0.07 14.68
CA LEU A 93 -7.42 0.84 14.67
C LEU A 93 -8.63 0.25 15.39
N GLY A 94 -9.38 1.17 15.99
CA GLY A 94 -10.69 0.90 16.56
C GLY A 94 -11.81 1.45 15.70
N VAL A 95 -13.02 0.99 15.94
CA VAL A 95 -14.24 1.54 15.34
C VAL A 95 -15.12 2.01 16.50
N ARG A 96 -15.13 3.31 16.82
CA ARG A 96 -16.00 3.87 17.84
C ARG A 96 -17.43 4.07 17.33
N ASN A 97 -17.53 4.64 16.15
CA ASN A 97 -18.78 4.86 15.46
C ASN A 97 -18.53 5.08 13.96
N GLU A 98 -19.54 5.47 13.20
CA GLU A 98 -19.45 5.67 11.75
C GLU A 98 -18.48 6.79 11.31
N ARG A 99 -18.01 7.63 12.23
CA ARG A 99 -17.18 8.83 11.95
C ARG A 99 -15.89 8.89 12.76
N ASP A 100 -15.72 8.03 13.75
CA ASP A 100 -14.58 8.04 14.67
C ASP A 100 -13.86 6.69 14.65
N PHE A 101 -12.66 6.69 14.05
CA PHE A 101 -11.79 5.54 13.86
C PHE A 101 -10.40 5.85 14.43
N PRO A 102 -10.22 5.79 15.76
CA PRO A 102 -8.90 5.99 16.36
C PRO A 102 -7.91 4.98 15.79
N LEU A 103 -6.74 5.46 15.38
CA LEU A 103 -5.74 4.61 14.74
C LEU A 103 -4.32 5.02 15.09
N ILE A 104 -3.41 4.05 15.04
CA ILE A 104 -1.97 4.22 15.22
C ILE A 104 -1.26 3.57 14.03
N PHE A 105 -0.35 4.31 13.39
CA PHE A 105 0.53 3.78 12.36
C PHE A 105 1.86 3.33 12.97
N TYR A 106 2.09 2.03 13.00
CA TYR A 106 3.42 1.44 13.26
C TYR A 106 4.14 1.28 11.93
N ARG A 107 4.67 2.40 11.40
CA ARG A 107 5.20 2.44 10.04
C ARG A 107 6.60 3.08 9.95
N GLU A 108 7.20 3.44 11.05
CA GLU A 108 8.54 4.01 11.03
C GLU A 108 9.57 2.96 10.60
N ASN A 109 10.39 3.29 9.60
CA ASN A 109 11.39 2.39 9.00
C ASN A 109 10.85 1.02 8.55
N CYS A 110 9.59 0.93 8.17
CA CYS A 110 9.01 -0.30 7.63
C CYS A 110 9.40 -0.53 6.16
N ALA A 111 9.20 -1.76 5.68
CA ALA A 111 9.61 -2.20 4.35
C ALA A 111 9.09 -1.30 3.22
N ASP A 112 7.81 -0.89 3.27
CA ASP A 112 7.22 -0.02 2.27
C ASP A 112 7.85 1.39 2.21
N MET A 113 8.46 1.85 3.32
CA MET A 113 9.21 3.10 3.37
C MET A 113 10.58 3.02 2.69
N ALA A 114 11.08 1.80 2.45
CA ALA A 114 12.32 1.56 1.73
C ALA A 114 12.13 1.47 0.20
N LEU A 115 10.90 1.62 -0.29
CA LEU A 115 10.63 1.70 -1.72
C LEU A 115 11.50 2.80 -2.36
N SER A 116 12.19 2.44 -3.44
CA SER A 116 13.19 3.30 -4.08
C SER A 116 13.09 3.22 -5.60
N GLU A 117 13.87 4.05 -6.31
CA GLU A 117 13.95 3.99 -7.77
C GLU A 117 14.46 2.64 -8.31
N ALA A 118 15.21 1.86 -7.49
CA ALA A 118 15.70 0.54 -7.88
C ALA A 118 14.57 -0.50 -8.00
N ASP A 119 13.48 -0.29 -7.26
CA ASP A 119 12.30 -1.17 -7.30
C ASP A 119 11.41 -0.92 -8.52
N ILE A 120 11.72 0.08 -9.33
CA ILE A 120 10.91 0.46 -10.50
C ILE A 120 11.50 -0.18 -11.75
N ASP A 121 10.88 -1.28 -12.16
CA ASP A 121 11.13 -1.93 -13.44
C ASP A 121 10.34 -1.22 -14.56
N PRO A 122 11.01 -0.59 -15.53
CA PRO A 122 10.34 0.08 -16.63
C PRO A 122 9.50 -0.86 -17.50
N ASP A 123 9.92 -2.11 -17.70
CA ASP A 123 9.20 -3.04 -18.54
C ASP A 123 7.91 -3.53 -17.88
N TYR A 124 7.93 -3.68 -16.56
CA TYR A 124 6.72 -3.95 -15.81
C TYR A 124 5.69 -2.82 -15.96
N ILE A 125 6.11 -1.57 -15.84
CA ILE A 125 5.21 -0.40 -16.04
C ILE A 125 4.68 -0.35 -17.47
N ARG A 126 5.53 -0.57 -18.49
CA ARG A 126 5.14 -0.60 -19.90
C ARG A 126 4.13 -1.71 -20.21
N SER A 127 4.07 -2.75 -19.40
CA SER A 127 3.12 -3.86 -19.55
C SER A 127 1.67 -3.50 -19.18
N ALA A 128 1.40 -2.28 -18.70
CA ALA A 128 0.08 -1.87 -18.23
C ALA A 128 -0.55 -0.80 -19.10
N LYS A 129 -1.89 -0.68 -19.04
CA LYS A 129 -2.66 0.40 -19.66
C LYS A 129 -2.70 1.67 -18.80
N GLY A 130 -2.60 1.51 -17.46
CA GLY A 130 -2.64 2.59 -16.50
C GLY A 130 -1.79 2.35 -15.27
N LEU A 131 -1.27 3.45 -14.68
CA LEU A 131 -0.53 3.49 -13.44
C LEU A 131 -1.25 4.42 -12.45
N VAL A 132 -1.53 3.95 -11.26
CA VAL A 132 -2.11 4.74 -10.17
C VAL A 132 -1.05 4.96 -9.08
N LEU A 133 -0.73 6.22 -8.85
CA LEU A 133 0.15 6.67 -7.77
C LEU A 133 -0.70 7.00 -6.54
N THR A 134 -0.13 6.84 -5.34
CA THR A 134 -0.81 7.22 -4.11
C THR A 134 -0.01 8.22 -3.29
N GLY A 135 -0.66 9.28 -2.83
CA GLY A 135 -0.02 10.47 -2.26
C GLY A 135 0.69 10.25 -0.93
N THR A 136 0.33 9.23 -0.15
CA THR A 136 1.02 8.94 1.12
C THR A 136 2.52 8.68 0.95
N HIS A 137 2.94 8.10 -0.17
CA HIS A 137 4.35 7.85 -0.47
C HIS A 137 5.12 9.09 -0.93
N LEU A 138 4.43 10.16 -1.32
CA LEU A 138 5.06 11.44 -1.66
C LEU A 138 5.61 12.18 -0.42
N SER A 139 5.22 11.77 0.78
CA SER A 139 5.63 12.39 2.05
C SER A 139 7.10 12.12 2.42
N ARG A 140 7.76 11.15 1.81
CA ARG A 140 9.15 10.77 2.12
C ARG A 140 10.00 10.74 0.85
N GLN A 141 11.29 11.09 0.97
CA GLN A 141 12.17 11.32 -0.18
C GLN A 141 12.36 10.07 -1.05
N GLY A 142 12.71 8.91 -0.48
CA GLY A 142 12.95 7.66 -1.22
C GLY A 142 11.70 7.21 -2.00
N PRO A 143 10.58 6.93 -1.31
CA PRO A 143 9.32 6.57 -1.97
C PRO A 143 8.83 7.61 -2.99
N ARG A 144 9.01 8.90 -2.72
CA ARG A 144 8.68 9.97 -3.68
C ARG A 144 9.49 9.83 -4.96
N ALA A 145 10.80 9.57 -4.86
CA ALA A 145 11.65 9.39 -6.04
C ALA A 145 11.18 8.19 -6.87
N ALA A 146 10.83 7.07 -6.23
CA ALA A 146 10.27 5.89 -6.89
C ALA A 146 8.98 6.22 -7.65
N LEU A 147 8.03 6.90 -7.00
CA LEU A 147 6.77 7.29 -7.63
C LEU A 147 6.99 8.21 -8.84
N LEU A 148 7.87 9.18 -8.70
CA LEU A 148 8.19 10.11 -9.80
C LEU A 148 8.90 9.41 -10.96
N LYS A 149 9.79 8.45 -10.68
CA LYS A 149 10.40 7.60 -11.72
C LYS A 149 9.32 6.79 -12.44
N ALA A 150 8.44 6.11 -11.70
CA ALA A 150 7.35 5.33 -12.26
C ALA A 150 6.44 6.19 -13.16
N ALA A 151 6.09 7.39 -12.72
CA ALA A 151 5.27 8.33 -13.51
C ALA A 151 5.97 8.76 -14.80
N ARG A 152 7.28 9.04 -14.76
CA ARG A 152 8.05 9.38 -15.98
C ARG A 152 8.05 8.22 -16.97
N VAL A 153 8.39 7.01 -16.52
CA VAL A 153 8.38 5.81 -17.37
C VAL A 153 7.00 5.57 -18.00
N ALA A 154 5.94 5.69 -17.21
CA ALA A 154 4.57 5.53 -17.69
C ALA A 154 4.23 6.57 -18.79
N ARG A 155 4.52 7.84 -18.55
CA ARG A 155 4.26 8.91 -19.53
C ARG A 155 5.04 8.73 -20.81
N GLU A 156 6.31 8.38 -20.75
CA GLU A 156 7.17 8.13 -21.91
C GLU A 156 6.67 6.95 -22.74
N ALA A 157 6.05 5.96 -22.09
CA ALA A 157 5.48 4.78 -22.74
C ALA A 157 4.01 4.97 -23.18
N GLY A 158 3.40 6.13 -22.97
CA GLY A 158 1.98 6.35 -23.27
C GLY A 158 1.01 5.66 -22.32
N VAL A 159 1.48 5.16 -21.18
CA VAL A 159 0.65 4.58 -20.13
C VAL A 159 -0.07 5.71 -19.37
N LYS A 160 -1.37 5.57 -19.17
CA LYS A 160 -2.16 6.58 -18.44
C LYS A 160 -1.74 6.66 -16.99
N VAL A 161 -1.57 7.86 -16.44
CA VAL A 161 -1.19 8.09 -15.05
C VAL A 161 -2.32 8.77 -14.30
N ALA A 162 -2.70 8.20 -13.16
CA ALA A 162 -3.64 8.78 -12.20
C ALA A 162 -2.97 8.93 -10.83
N LEU A 163 -3.44 9.91 -10.05
CA LEU A 163 -3.01 10.12 -8.67
C LEU A 163 -4.22 10.08 -7.74
N ASP A 164 -4.22 9.12 -6.82
CA ASP A 164 -5.03 9.20 -5.61
C ASP A 164 -4.28 10.03 -4.57
N ILE A 165 -4.80 11.17 -4.21
CA ILE A 165 -4.14 12.11 -3.29
C ILE A 165 -3.92 11.46 -1.92
N ASP A 166 -4.86 10.65 -1.44
CA ASP A 166 -4.82 9.91 -0.17
C ASP A 166 -4.03 10.66 0.93
N TYR A 167 -4.42 11.91 1.17
CA TYR A 167 -3.72 12.77 2.12
C TYR A 167 -4.01 12.32 3.56
N ARG A 168 -2.95 12.04 4.31
CA ARG A 168 -3.01 11.64 5.71
C ARG A 168 -2.06 12.54 6.51
N PRO A 169 -2.56 13.54 7.25
CA PRO A 169 -1.69 14.47 8.01
C PRO A 169 -0.64 13.76 8.85
N ASN A 170 -1.03 12.71 9.58
CA ASN A 170 -0.13 11.91 10.42
C ASN A 170 1.06 11.32 9.65
N LEU A 171 0.85 10.88 8.40
CA LEU A 171 1.91 10.32 7.57
C LEU A 171 2.81 11.39 6.93
N TRP A 172 2.33 12.63 6.89
CA TRP A 172 3.09 13.79 6.44
C TRP A 172 3.82 14.51 7.58
N GLY A 173 3.61 14.07 8.84
CA GLY A 173 4.20 14.71 10.02
C GLY A 173 3.57 16.08 10.36
N LEU A 174 2.33 16.30 9.91
CA LEU A 174 1.61 17.56 10.09
C LEU A 174 0.53 17.51 11.19
N ALA A 175 0.27 16.30 11.72
CA ALA A 175 -0.61 16.13 12.86
C ALA A 175 0.24 16.17 14.13
N GLY A 176 0.09 17.20 14.91
CA GLY A 176 0.58 17.33 16.27
C GLY A 176 -0.57 17.11 17.25
#